data_2126982c82ea981a6462a1ab369a7800
#
_entry.id   2126982c82ea981a6462a1ab369a7800
#
_cell.length_a   1.000
_cell.length_b   1.000
_cell.length_c   1.000
_cell.angle_alpha   90.00
_cell.angle_beta   90.00
_cell.angle_gamma   90.00
#
_symmetry.space_group_name_H-M   'P 1'
#
loop_
_entity.id
_entity.type
_entity.pdbx_description
1 polymer ?
#
loop_
_entity_poly.entity_id
_entity_poly.type
_entity_poly.pdbx_seq_one_letter_code
_entity_poly.pdbx_strand_id
1 'polypeptide(L)'
;MNKFNVWSLSSFVISFVVIIPILTVSVSFFEETSNYYQILKDTFLLEYIFNSAVLLIGVLIFTFLMGTGSAYLVSFYNFPGSNFFKWTLILSFAVPPYIYAYSLTAFFENYGTAYTILKNIFGDANYNSHIPKFDGMSGAILSISFSLFAYVYILTRASFLYQSQNLIDLGRNLGFSKFKVFLKIILPSARPAIIAVSYTHLTLPTSG
;
A
#
# COMPACT_ATOMS: atom_id res chain seq x y z
N MET A 1 19.23 33.40 -32.80
CA MET A 1 20.42 32.72 -32.20
C MET A 1 20.05 32.30 -30.80
N ASN A 2 19.71 31.03 -30.63
CA ASN A 2 19.36 30.47 -29.32
C ASN A 2 20.61 30.44 -28.45
N LYS A 3 20.65 31.24 -27.40
CA LYS A 3 21.67 31.15 -26.36
C LYS A 3 21.42 29.85 -25.60
N PHE A 4 22.31 28.88 -25.73
CA PHE A 4 22.34 27.71 -24.86
C PHE A 4 22.43 28.20 -23.42
N ASN A 5 21.32 28.07 -22.71
CA ASN A 5 21.25 28.54 -21.33
C ASN A 5 21.79 27.43 -20.45
N VAL A 6 22.48 27.75 -19.34
CA VAL A 6 23.04 26.79 -18.40
C VAL A 6 21.96 25.78 -17.94
N TRP A 7 20.73 26.21 -17.83
CA TRP A 7 19.58 25.36 -17.50
C TRP A 7 19.25 24.31 -18.56
N SER A 8 19.39 24.66 -19.85
CA SER A 8 19.19 23.68 -20.93
C SER A 8 20.28 22.62 -20.93
N LEU A 9 21.53 23.01 -20.63
CA LEU A 9 22.64 22.08 -20.54
C LEU A 9 22.50 21.13 -19.36
N SER A 10 22.11 21.63 -18.18
CA SER A 10 21.88 20.80 -16.99
C SER A 10 20.72 19.83 -17.20
N SER A 11 19.62 20.25 -17.83
CA SER A 11 18.50 19.37 -18.16
C SER A 11 18.93 18.24 -19.12
N PHE A 12 19.75 18.57 -20.12
CA PHE A 12 20.29 17.57 -21.05
C PHE A 12 21.18 16.53 -20.35
N VAL A 13 22.05 16.97 -19.44
CA VAL A 13 22.93 16.09 -18.67
C VAL A 13 22.13 15.16 -17.76
N ILE A 14 21.15 15.72 -17.04
CA ILE A 14 20.28 14.93 -16.16
C ILE A 14 19.47 13.90 -16.97
N SER A 15 18.88 14.32 -18.10
CA SER A 15 18.14 13.42 -18.98
C SER A 15 19.02 12.30 -19.52
N PHE A 16 20.25 12.61 -19.89
CA PHE A 16 21.20 11.62 -20.42
C PHE A 16 21.55 10.58 -19.34
N VAL A 17 21.81 11.01 -18.09
CA VAL A 17 22.10 10.11 -16.97
C VAL A 17 20.91 9.19 -16.68
N VAL A 18 19.67 9.70 -16.76
CA VAL A 18 18.46 8.91 -16.52
C VAL A 18 18.17 7.94 -17.67
N ILE A 19 18.51 8.30 -18.90
CA ILE A 19 18.30 7.45 -20.08
C ILE A 19 19.26 6.26 -20.13
N ILE A 20 20.48 6.38 -19.61
CA ILE A 20 21.49 5.30 -19.66
C ILE A 20 20.95 3.97 -19.12
N PRO A 21 20.40 3.87 -17.89
CA PRO A 21 19.87 2.60 -17.38
C PRO A 21 18.75 2.03 -18.26
N ILE A 22 17.89 2.90 -18.79
CA ILE A 22 16.77 2.50 -19.67
C ILE A 22 17.29 1.92 -20.98
N LEU A 23 18.30 2.56 -21.58
CA LEU A 23 18.93 2.07 -22.79
C LEU A 23 19.66 0.74 -22.54
N THR A 24 20.35 0.59 -21.42
CA THR A 24 21.03 -0.65 -21.06
C THR A 24 20.04 -1.81 -20.96
N VAL A 25 18.92 -1.64 -20.27
CA VAL A 25 17.85 -2.65 -20.19
C VAL A 25 17.27 -2.93 -21.59
N SER A 26 17.05 -1.89 -22.40
CA SER A 26 16.50 -2.05 -23.75
C SER A 26 17.46 -2.81 -24.69
N VAL A 27 18.76 -2.56 -24.58
CA VAL A 27 19.76 -3.28 -25.38
C VAL A 27 19.86 -4.74 -24.95
N SER A 28 19.83 -5.01 -23.64
CA SER A 28 19.83 -6.39 -23.11
C SER A 28 18.63 -7.21 -23.60
N PHE A 29 17.55 -6.57 -24.03
CA PHE A 29 16.40 -7.26 -24.62
C PHE A 29 16.69 -7.85 -26.02
N PHE A 30 17.70 -7.32 -26.72
CA PHE A 30 18.12 -7.77 -28.05
C PHE A 30 19.31 -8.74 -28.01
N GLU A 31 19.92 -8.95 -26.85
CA GLU A 31 20.96 -9.98 -26.70
C GLU A 31 20.31 -11.38 -26.68
N GLU A 32 20.99 -12.38 -27.23
CA GLU A 32 20.49 -13.76 -27.30
C GLU A 32 20.26 -14.33 -25.89
N THR A 33 19.02 -14.27 -25.44
CA THR A 33 18.57 -14.64 -24.08
C THR A 33 18.15 -16.12 -24.00
N SER A 34 18.40 -16.92 -25.04
CA SER A 34 17.88 -18.30 -25.16
C SER A 34 18.24 -19.17 -23.97
N ASN A 35 19.45 -19.08 -23.44
CA ASN A 35 19.90 -19.87 -22.29
C ASN A 35 19.31 -19.40 -20.95
N TYR A 36 19.18 -18.08 -20.72
CA TYR A 36 18.63 -17.53 -19.47
C TYR A 36 17.14 -17.80 -19.35
N TYR A 37 16.40 -17.74 -20.47
CA TYR A 37 14.96 -18.02 -20.48
C TYR A 37 14.67 -19.48 -20.16
N GLN A 38 15.47 -20.41 -20.70
CA GLN A 38 15.34 -21.83 -20.39
C GLN A 38 15.66 -22.12 -18.91
N ILE A 39 16.75 -21.57 -18.39
CA ILE A 39 17.12 -21.71 -16.97
C ILE A 39 16.02 -21.17 -16.06
N LEU A 40 15.46 -19.99 -16.36
CA LEU A 40 14.37 -19.40 -15.58
C LEU A 40 13.10 -20.26 -15.65
N LYS A 41 12.75 -20.77 -16.83
CA LYS A 41 11.56 -21.59 -17.04
C LYS A 41 11.67 -22.94 -16.32
N ASP A 42 12.84 -23.55 -16.35
CA ASP A 42 13.05 -24.92 -15.81
C ASP A 42 13.29 -24.91 -14.30
N THR A 43 13.59 -23.74 -13.68
CA THR A 43 13.95 -23.70 -12.28
C THR A 43 12.81 -23.19 -11.38
N PHE A 44 12.43 -21.91 -11.47
CA PHE A 44 11.58 -21.28 -10.45
C PHE A 44 10.55 -20.26 -10.98
N LEU A 45 10.38 -20.13 -12.30
CA LEU A 45 9.53 -19.08 -12.87
C LEU A 45 8.09 -19.11 -12.34
N LEU A 46 7.48 -20.29 -12.25
CA LEU A 46 6.12 -20.46 -11.76
C LEU A 46 6.00 -20.10 -10.28
N GLU A 47 7.00 -20.45 -9.49
CA GLU A 47 7.04 -20.09 -8.07
C GLU A 47 7.16 -18.59 -7.87
N TYR A 48 8.02 -17.92 -8.64
CA TYR A 48 8.14 -16.45 -8.59
C TYR A 48 6.85 -15.73 -9.01
N ILE A 49 6.20 -16.22 -10.08
CA ILE A 49 4.92 -15.66 -10.52
C ILE A 49 3.85 -15.84 -9.44
N PHE A 50 3.77 -17.03 -8.86
CA PHE A 50 2.80 -17.32 -7.79
C PHE A 50 3.05 -16.48 -6.55
N ASN A 51 4.29 -16.40 -6.07
CA ASN A 51 4.66 -15.60 -4.92
C ASN A 51 4.40 -14.11 -5.16
N SER A 52 4.70 -13.59 -6.35
CA SER A 52 4.40 -12.22 -6.73
C SER A 52 2.89 -11.95 -6.76
N ALA A 53 2.11 -12.87 -7.30
CA ALA A 53 0.65 -12.75 -7.33
C ALA A 53 0.05 -12.77 -5.92
N VAL A 54 0.52 -13.66 -5.04
CA VAL A 54 0.08 -13.72 -3.63
C VAL A 54 0.43 -12.43 -2.89
N LEU A 55 1.65 -11.95 -3.04
CA LEU A 55 2.10 -10.68 -2.45
C LEU A 55 1.21 -9.52 -2.91
N LEU A 56 1.01 -9.40 -4.22
CA LEU A 56 0.22 -8.34 -4.83
C LEU A 56 -1.23 -8.37 -4.34
N ILE A 57 -1.89 -9.51 -4.40
CA ILE A 57 -3.29 -9.67 -3.96
C ILE A 57 -3.39 -9.41 -2.45
N GLY A 58 -2.47 -9.93 -1.66
CA GLY A 58 -2.43 -9.72 -0.21
C GLY A 58 -2.29 -8.24 0.15
N VAL A 59 -1.31 -7.55 -0.43
CA VAL A 59 -1.11 -6.10 -0.22
C VAL A 59 -2.34 -5.31 -0.65
N LEU A 60 -2.94 -5.64 -1.80
CA LEU A 60 -4.12 -4.98 -2.32
C LEU A 60 -5.31 -5.08 -1.37
N ILE A 61 -5.61 -6.28 -0.88
CA ILE A 61 -6.71 -6.53 0.05
C ILE A 61 -6.49 -5.78 1.36
N PHE A 62 -5.34 -5.93 1.99
CA PHE A 62 -5.06 -5.29 3.28
C PHE A 62 -5.03 -3.76 3.15
N THR A 63 -4.38 -3.22 2.15
CA THR A 63 -4.32 -1.78 1.89
C THR A 63 -5.70 -1.20 1.63
N PHE A 64 -6.54 -1.89 0.84
CA PHE A 64 -7.91 -1.51 0.59
C PHE A 64 -8.75 -1.52 1.87
N LEU A 65 -8.72 -2.58 2.64
CA LEU A 65 -9.51 -2.71 3.87
C LEU A 65 -9.10 -1.66 4.90
N MET A 66 -7.81 -1.48 5.12
CA MET A 66 -7.30 -0.49 6.08
C MET A 66 -7.57 0.94 5.62
N GLY A 67 -7.31 1.26 4.35
CA GLY A 67 -7.48 2.59 3.79
C GLY A 67 -8.94 3.02 3.72
N THR A 68 -9.82 2.19 3.14
CA THR A 68 -11.25 2.48 3.03
C THR A 68 -11.95 2.41 4.38
N GLY A 69 -11.59 1.46 5.23
CA GLY A 69 -12.16 1.32 6.57
C GLY A 69 -11.84 2.54 7.46
N SER A 70 -10.59 2.96 7.50
CA SER A 70 -10.19 4.15 8.25
C SER A 70 -10.80 5.44 7.66
N ALA A 71 -10.85 5.58 6.33
CA ALA A 71 -11.51 6.69 5.67
C ALA A 71 -13.00 6.77 6.02
N TYR A 72 -13.68 5.63 6.06
CA TYR A 72 -15.10 5.55 6.45
C TYR A 72 -15.32 5.99 7.91
N LEU A 73 -14.53 5.44 8.84
CA LEU A 73 -14.66 5.78 10.25
C LEU A 73 -14.43 7.27 10.50
N VAL A 74 -13.37 7.83 9.93
CA VAL A 74 -12.99 9.23 10.15
C VAL A 74 -13.90 10.23 9.43
N SER A 75 -14.55 9.82 8.32
CA SER A 75 -15.44 10.69 7.55
C SER A 75 -16.89 10.70 8.07
N PHE A 76 -17.38 9.58 8.62
CA PHE A 76 -18.79 9.42 8.95
C PHE A 76 -19.09 9.31 10.44
N TYR A 77 -18.07 9.16 11.28
CA TYR A 77 -18.24 9.06 12.72
C TYR A 77 -17.46 10.14 13.46
N ASN A 78 -18.16 10.80 14.40
CA ASN A 78 -17.53 11.71 15.35
C ASN A 78 -17.21 10.93 16.63
N PHE A 79 -15.95 10.68 16.88
CA PHE A 79 -15.45 10.03 18.09
C PHE A 79 -14.31 10.86 18.70
N PRO A 80 -14.04 10.73 20.02
CA PRO A 80 -12.94 11.43 20.65
C PRO A 80 -11.63 11.15 19.92
N GLY A 81 -10.90 12.20 19.50
CA GLY A 81 -9.67 12.06 18.74
C GLY A 81 -9.83 11.96 17.21
N SER A 82 -11.05 12.00 16.66
CA SER A 82 -11.25 11.90 15.22
C SER A 82 -10.43 12.91 14.42
N ASN A 83 -10.28 14.15 14.94
CA ASN A 83 -9.48 15.20 14.31
C ASN A 83 -7.97 14.87 14.30
N PHE A 84 -7.48 14.22 15.35
CA PHE A 84 -6.11 13.74 15.42
C PHE A 84 -5.87 12.61 14.41
N PHE A 85 -6.76 11.62 14.37
CA PHE A 85 -6.64 10.50 13.42
C PHE A 85 -6.72 10.95 11.96
N LYS A 86 -7.45 12.02 11.63
CA LYS A 86 -7.49 12.58 10.27
C LYS A 86 -6.09 12.86 9.68
N TRP A 87 -5.18 13.30 10.54
CA TRP A 87 -3.82 13.67 10.13
C TRP A 87 -2.81 12.55 10.41
N THR A 88 -2.93 11.87 11.53
CA THR A 88 -1.98 10.84 11.94
C THR A 88 -1.96 9.65 10.99
N LEU A 89 -3.11 9.27 10.42
CA LEU A 89 -3.18 8.19 9.44
C LEU A 89 -2.39 8.51 8.16
N ILE A 90 -2.24 9.80 7.83
CA ILE A 90 -1.42 10.22 6.68
C ILE A 90 0.07 10.05 6.98
N LEU A 91 0.48 10.19 8.25
CA LEU A 91 1.88 10.02 8.63
C LEU A 91 2.42 8.62 8.35
N SER A 92 1.57 7.63 8.26
CA SER A 92 1.97 6.27 7.87
C SER A 92 2.72 6.25 6.53
N PHE A 93 2.39 7.16 5.64
CA PHE A 93 3.07 7.34 4.36
C PHE A 93 4.54 7.80 4.48
N ALA A 94 4.86 8.53 5.53
CA ALA A 94 6.23 9.00 5.77
C ALA A 94 7.18 7.87 6.24
N VAL A 95 6.64 6.72 6.64
CA VAL A 95 7.41 5.58 7.13
C VAL A 95 7.63 4.57 6.00
N PRO A 96 8.87 4.36 5.54
CA PRO A 96 9.18 3.39 4.50
C PRO A 96 8.80 1.95 4.91
N PRO A 97 8.42 1.08 3.95
CA PRO A 97 8.00 -0.30 4.23
C PRO A 97 9.02 -1.12 5.02
N TYR A 98 10.32 -0.90 4.80
CA TYR A 98 11.36 -1.64 5.52
C TYR A 98 11.40 -1.35 7.02
N ILE A 99 11.02 -0.12 7.44
CA ILE A 99 10.93 0.22 8.87
C ILE A 99 9.76 -0.53 9.50
N TYR A 100 8.62 -0.64 8.82
CA TYR A 100 7.52 -1.48 9.27
C TYR A 100 7.92 -2.94 9.37
N ALA A 101 8.62 -3.48 8.35
CA ALA A 101 9.11 -4.86 8.35
C ALA A 101 9.99 -5.13 9.57
N TYR A 102 11.00 -4.30 9.79
CA TYR A 102 11.89 -4.41 10.93
C TYR A 102 11.15 -4.32 12.27
N SER A 103 10.26 -3.33 12.40
CA SER A 103 9.51 -3.12 13.63
C SER A 103 8.55 -4.28 13.95
N LEU A 104 7.86 -4.82 12.93
CA LEU A 104 6.98 -5.97 13.09
C LEU A 104 7.77 -7.22 13.49
N THR A 105 8.88 -7.49 12.81
CA THR A 105 9.73 -8.64 13.13
C THR A 105 10.27 -8.52 14.55
N ALA A 106 10.84 -7.38 14.93
CA ALA A 106 11.37 -7.16 16.28
C ALA A 106 10.29 -7.22 17.38
N PHE A 107 9.07 -6.74 17.08
CA PHE A 107 7.97 -6.78 18.04
C PHE A 107 7.47 -8.20 18.30
N PHE A 108 7.35 -9.02 17.25
CA PHE A 108 6.81 -10.37 17.30
C PHE A 108 7.88 -11.47 17.35
N GLU A 109 9.15 -11.10 17.48
CA GLU A 109 10.25 -12.06 17.63
C GLU A 109 10.12 -12.90 18.91
N ASN A 110 10.74 -14.07 18.91
CA ASN A 110 10.84 -14.90 20.10
C ASN A 110 11.50 -14.10 21.23
N TYR A 111 10.85 -14.03 22.39
CA TYR A 111 11.28 -13.19 23.52
C TYR A 111 11.32 -11.69 23.23
N GLY A 112 10.66 -11.25 22.16
CA GLY A 112 10.54 -9.84 21.80
C GLY A 112 9.55 -9.05 22.67
N THR A 113 9.17 -7.85 22.20
CA THR A 113 8.29 -6.96 22.95
C THR A 113 6.91 -7.58 23.22
N ALA A 114 6.33 -8.27 22.23
CA ALA A 114 5.04 -8.95 22.40
C ALA A 114 5.10 -10.04 23.48
N TYR A 115 6.16 -10.84 23.50
CA TYR A 115 6.40 -11.84 24.55
C TYR A 115 6.48 -11.19 25.93
N THR A 116 7.27 -10.10 26.05
CA THR A 116 7.45 -9.39 27.32
C THR A 116 6.13 -8.83 27.85
N ILE A 117 5.29 -8.28 26.98
CA ILE A 117 3.97 -7.77 27.36
C ILE A 117 3.07 -8.89 27.85
N LEU A 118 3.00 -10.02 27.13
CA LEU A 118 2.19 -11.18 27.52
C LEU A 118 2.65 -11.74 28.86
N LYS A 119 3.96 -11.88 29.06
CA LYS A 119 4.54 -12.35 30.31
C LYS A 119 4.18 -11.46 31.48
N ASN A 120 4.24 -10.12 31.31
CA ASN A 120 3.92 -9.16 32.35
C ASN A 120 2.43 -9.15 32.72
N ILE A 121 1.52 -9.46 31.77
CA ILE A 121 0.07 -9.47 32.01
C ILE A 121 -0.40 -10.80 32.58
N PHE A 122 0.10 -11.91 32.06
CA PHE A 122 -0.43 -13.25 32.33
C PHE A 122 0.51 -14.15 33.17
N GLY A 123 1.70 -13.64 33.55
CA GLY A 123 2.68 -14.36 34.37
C GLY A 123 3.68 -15.21 33.56
N ASP A 124 4.43 -16.07 34.26
CA ASP A 124 5.58 -16.81 33.72
C ASP A 124 5.17 -18.08 32.95
N ALA A 125 4.44 -17.92 31.85
CA ALA A 125 4.21 -19.01 30.90
C ALA A 125 5.05 -18.83 29.61
N ASN A 126 5.25 -19.91 28.87
CA ASN A 126 5.92 -19.81 27.56
C ASN A 126 4.91 -19.42 26.47
N TYR A 127 4.91 -18.15 26.10
CA TYR A 127 4.00 -17.59 25.10
C TYR A 127 4.53 -17.64 23.66
N ASN A 128 5.76 -18.09 23.43
CA ASN A 128 6.36 -18.09 22.09
C ASN A 128 5.56 -18.86 21.04
N SER A 129 4.86 -19.92 21.44
CA SER A 129 3.98 -20.70 20.55
C SER A 129 2.67 -19.99 20.20
N HIS A 130 2.28 -18.97 20.96
CA HIS A 130 1.04 -18.21 20.77
C HIS A 130 1.26 -16.88 20.06
N ILE A 131 2.51 -16.46 19.89
CA ILE A 131 2.85 -15.22 19.21
C ILE A 131 2.91 -15.50 17.70
N PRO A 132 2.10 -14.79 16.89
CA PRO A 132 2.15 -14.94 15.45
C PRO A 132 3.50 -14.44 14.92
N LYS A 133 4.13 -15.21 14.04
CA LYS A 133 5.35 -14.79 13.35
C LYS A 133 5.00 -14.06 12.09
N PHE A 134 5.45 -12.81 11.98
CA PHE A 134 5.31 -11.98 10.79
C PHE A 134 6.63 -11.94 10.04
N ASP A 135 7.03 -13.09 9.48
CA ASP A 135 8.21 -13.28 8.66
C ASP A 135 7.83 -13.66 7.22
N GLY A 136 8.79 -13.66 6.32
CA GLY A 136 8.59 -14.05 4.93
C GLY A 136 7.47 -13.28 4.22
N MET A 137 6.58 -14.00 3.55
CA MET A 137 5.49 -13.44 2.75
C MET A 137 4.48 -12.65 3.59
N SER A 138 4.11 -13.15 4.77
CA SER A 138 3.14 -12.49 5.66
C SER A 138 3.68 -11.15 6.19
N GLY A 139 4.94 -11.13 6.61
CA GLY A 139 5.62 -9.91 7.04
C GLY A 139 5.74 -8.88 5.91
N ALA A 140 6.07 -9.33 4.71
CA ALA A 140 6.14 -8.47 3.53
C ALA A 140 4.79 -7.83 3.19
N ILE A 141 3.70 -8.64 3.13
CA ILE A 141 2.35 -8.15 2.86
C ILE A 141 1.95 -7.08 3.87
N LEU A 142 2.12 -7.34 5.17
CA LEU A 142 1.72 -6.39 6.21
C LEU A 142 2.56 -5.11 6.17
N SER A 143 3.87 -5.22 6.07
CA SER A 143 4.78 -4.06 6.06
C SER A 143 4.50 -3.12 4.90
N ILE A 144 4.32 -3.66 3.71
CA ILE A 144 3.98 -2.89 2.52
C ILE A 144 2.58 -2.29 2.67
N SER A 145 1.61 -3.05 3.19
CA SER A 145 0.25 -2.57 3.39
C SER A 145 0.19 -1.43 4.40
N PHE A 146 0.93 -1.50 5.51
CA PHE A 146 1.02 -0.43 6.51
C PHE A 146 1.64 0.86 5.95
N SER A 147 2.52 0.77 5.00
CA SER A 147 3.08 1.94 4.32
C SER A 147 2.10 2.53 3.28
N LEU A 148 1.43 1.67 2.51
CA LEU A 148 0.64 2.10 1.36
C LEU A 148 -0.82 2.44 1.68
N PHE A 149 -1.39 1.98 2.80
CA PHE A 149 -2.81 2.23 3.08
C PHE A 149 -3.16 3.72 3.17
N ALA A 150 -2.21 4.57 3.55
CA ALA A 150 -2.41 6.01 3.63
C ALA A 150 -2.78 6.63 2.28
N TYR A 151 -2.28 6.11 1.16
CA TYR A 151 -2.70 6.54 -0.18
C TYR A 151 -4.18 6.27 -0.42
N VAL A 152 -4.59 5.02 -0.16
CA VAL A 152 -6.00 4.63 -0.29
C VAL A 152 -6.87 5.46 0.66
N TYR A 153 -6.40 5.69 1.89
CA TYR A 153 -7.07 6.52 2.87
C TYR A 153 -7.31 7.95 2.36
N ILE A 154 -6.26 8.63 1.89
CA ILE A 154 -6.35 10.03 1.44
C ILE A 154 -7.37 10.17 0.31
N LEU A 155 -7.26 9.34 -0.72
CA LEU A 155 -8.08 9.45 -1.92
C LEU A 155 -9.52 8.99 -1.68
N THR A 156 -9.69 7.94 -0.88
CA THR A 156 -11.02 7.49 -0.47
C THR A 156 -11.71 8.54 0.40
N ARG A 157 -10.98 9.12 1.35
CA ARG A 157 -11.52 10.18 2.20
C ARG A 157 -11.88 11.42 1.39
N ALA A 158 -11.03 11.85 0.48
CA ALA A 158 -11.32 12.96 -0.43
C ALA A 158 -12.59 12.70 -1.24
N SER A 159 -12.73 11.50 -1.79
CA SER A 159 -13.93 11.08 -2.52
C SER A 159 -15.19 11.10 -1.63
N PHE A 160 -15.11 10.64 -0.39
CA PHE A 160 -16.24 10.68 0.55
C PHE A 160 -16.65 12.10 0.92
N LEU A 161 -15.69 13.00 1.11
CA LEU A 161 -15.97 14.41 1.40
C LEU A 161 -16.56 15.15 0.20
N TYR A 162 -16.14 14.80 -1.02
CA TYR A 162 -16.64 15.40 -2.24
C TYR A 162 -18.05 14.95 -2.60
N GLN A 163 -18.40 13.68 -2.36
CA GLN A 163 -19.72 13.10 -2.68
C GLN A 163 -20.85 13.56 -1.76
N SER A 164 -20.52 14.33 -0.76
CA SER A 164 -21.40 15.13 0.12
C SER A 164 -22.59 14.44 0.82
N GLN A 165 -23.04 15.13 1.84
CA GLN A 165 -24.21 14.91 2.70
C GLN A 165 -25.46 14.46 1.93
N ASN A 166 -25.67 14.97 0.70
CA ASN A 166 -26.86 14.70 -0.10
C ASN A 166 -27.07 13.21 -0.42
N LEU A 167 -26.00 12.45 -0.68
CA LEU A 167 -26.12 11.01 -0.94
C LEU A 167 -26.46 10.22 0.33
N ILE A 168 -25.95 10.67 1.47
CA ILE A 168 -26.27 10.06 2.76
C ILE A 168 -27.74 10.32 3.10
N ASP A 169 -28.20 11.54 2.92
CA ASP A 169 -29.58 11.93 3.20
C ASP A 169 -30.55 11.24 2.25
N LEU A 170 -30.20 11.11 0.97
CA LEU A 170 -30.98 10.31 0.01
C LEU A 170 -31.09 8.84 0.46
N GLY A 171 -30.01 8.22 0.86
CA GLY A 171 -30.02 6.84 1.35
C GLY A 171 -30.82 6.68 2.64
N ARG A 172 -30.78 7.67 3.54
CA ARG A 172 -31.57 7.68 4.78
C ARG A 172 -33.05 7.86 4.49
N ASN A 173 -33.42 8.71 3.53
CA ASN A 173 -34.81 8.88 3.09
C ASN A 173 -35.38 7.60 2.45
N LEU A 174 -34.51 6.76 1.87
CA LEU A 174 -34.86 5.42 1.38
C LEU A 174 -34.90 4.36 2.50
N GLY A 175 -34.74 4.74 3.75
CA GLY A 175 -34.78 3.84 4.91
C GLY A 175 -33.53 2.98 5.10
N PHE A 176 -32.40 3.31 4.45
CA PHE A 176 -31.17 2.55 4.62
C PHE A 176 -30.43 2.97 5.89
N SER A 177 -29.87 1.99 6.61
CA SER A 177 -28.92 2.26 7.71
C SER A 177 -27.62 2.91 7.16
N LYS A 178 -26.89 3.64 8.01
CA LYS A 178 -25.61 4.28 7.62
C LYS A 178 -24.64 3.32 6.91
N PHE A 179 -24.53 2.11 7.39
CA PHE A 179 -23.67 1.09 6.80
C PHE A 179 -24.16 0.60 5.44
N LYS A 180 -25.50 0.45 5.26
CA LYS A 180 -26.09 0.11 3.98
C LYS A 180 -25.92 1.23 2.94
N VAL A 181 -26.07 2.50 3.38
CA VAL A 181 -25.79 3.67 2.51
C VAL A 181 -24.33 3.65 2.06
N PHE A 182 -23.41 3.39 2.97
CA PHE A 182 -22.00 3.26 2.65
C PHE A 182 -21.73 2.18 1.59
N LEU A 183 -22.20 0.95 1.82
CA LEU A 183 -21.91 -0.16 0.91
C LEU A 183 -22.61 -0.03 -0.45
N LYS A 184 -23.86 0.48 -0.47
CA LYS A 184 -24.70 0.48 -1.70
C LYS A 184 -24.61 1.76 -2.52
N ILE A 185 -24.24 2.89 -1.90
CA ILE A 185 -24.26 4.19 -2.57
C ILE A 185 -22.86 4.80 -2.59
N ILE A 186 -22.23 5.00 -1.42
CA ILE A 186 -21.00 5.77 -1.29
C ILE A 186 -19.79 4.99 -1.85
N LEU A 187 -19.62 3.76 -1.44
CA LEU A 187 -18.49 2.93 -1.88
C LEU A 187 -18.51 2.65 -3.40
N PRO A 188 -19.66 2.32 -4.03
CA PRO A 188 -19.73 2.22 -5.48
C PRO A 188 -19.38 3.52 -6.21
N SER A 189 -19.83 4.66 -5.70
CA SER A 189 -19.55 5.97 -6.29
C SER A 189 -18.08 6.38 -6.12
N ALA A 190 -17.38 5.88 -5.11
CA ALA A 190 -15.95 6.08 -4.89
C ALA A 190 -15.04 5.12 -5.68
N ARG A 191 -15.60 4.09 -6.31
CA ARG A 191 -14.85 3.09 -7.09
C ARG A 191 -13.84 3.69 -8.07
N PRO A 192 -14.16 4.71 -8.87
CA PRO A 192 -13.20 5.27 -9.82
C PRO A 192 -11.93 5.79 -9.13
N ALA A 193 -12.08 6.48 -8.00
CA ALA A 193 -10.94 6.99 -7.23
C ALA A 193 -10.13 5.85 -6.61
N ILE A 194 -10.79 4.85 -6.05
CA ILE A 194 -10.14 3.70 -5.40
C ILE A 194 -9.41 2.83 -6.43
N ILE A 195 -10.03 2.58 -7.59
CA ILE A 195 -9.43 1.80 -8.68
C ILE A 195 -8.23 2.54 -9.28
N ALA A 196 -8.34 3.86 -9.50
CA ALA A 196 -7.25 4.66 -10.02
C ALA A 196 -6.00 4.55 -9.14
N VAL A 197 -6.16 4.59 -7.80
CA VAL A 197 -5.04 4.41 -6.86
C VAL A 197 -4.46 3.02 -6.93
N SER A 198 -5.30 2.01 -6.89
CA SER A 198 -4.86 0.62 -6.97
C SER A 198 -4.13 0.36 -8.27
N TYR A 199 -4.61 0.93 -9.39
CA TYR A 199 -3.98 0.80 -10.70
C TYR A 199 -2.63 1.52 -10.77
N THR A 200 -2.52 2.76 -10.28
CA THR A 200 -1.27 3.54 -10.33
C THR A 200 -0.16 2.96 -9.44
N HIS A 201 -0.51 2.22 -8.39
CA HIS A 201 0.47 1.56 -7.53
C HIS A 201 0.80 0.12 -7.95
N LEU A 202 -0.08 -0.51 -8.73
CA LEU A 202 0.15 -1.84 -9.31
C LEU A 202 0.93 -1.77 -10.62
N THR A 203 0.70 -0.75 -11.43
CA THR A 203 1.58 -0.42 -12.53
C THR A 203 2.71 0.42 -11.94
N LEU A 204 3.88 -0.20 -11.77
CA LEU A 204 5.12 0.51 -11.52
C LEU A 204 5.15 1.81 -12.33
N PRO A 205 5.80 2.88 -11.85
CA PRO A 205 5.94 4.12 -12.58
C PRO A 205 6.76 3.86 -13.85
N THR A 206 6.11 3.35 -14.88
CA THR A 206 6.69 3.13 -16.21
C THR A 206 6.31 4.24 -17.17
N SER A 207 5.84 5.35 -16.66
CA SER A 207 5.55 6.52 -17.51
C SER A 207 5.69 7.80 -16.68
N GLY A 208 6.86 8.34 -16.70
CA GLY A 208 7.18 9.71 -16.36
C GLY A 208 8.32 10.14 -17.22
#